data_d5fc885211a141ce33395893d71bdced
#
_entry.id   d5fc885211a141ce33395893d71bdced
#
_cell.length_a   1.000
_cell.length_b   1.000
_cell.length_c   1.000
_cell.angle_alpha   90.00
_cell.angle_beta   90.00
_cell.angle_gamma   90.00
#
_symmetry.space_group_name_H-M   'P 1'
#
loop_
_entity.id
_entity.type
_entity.pdbx_description
1 polymer ?
#
loop_
_entity_poly.entity_id
_entity_poly.type
_entity_poly.pdbx_seq_one_letter_code
_entity_poly.pdbx_strand_id
1 'polypeptide(L)'
;FAEKKDGRLVHYESAYYNRAYEDTISDFETRMYAKPEDVEEYLNNSPKKPYILCEFMHDMGNSMGGLGSYMKLIDKYDMYHGGFIWDFIDQAIMVKDPVTGKDVLRYGGDFDDKPADYEFSANGIVFADRKEKPAMQEVRYYYGLYR
;
A
#
# COMPACT_ATOMS: atom_id res chain seq x y z
N PHE A 1 -1.07 22.05 4.12
CA PHE A 1 -1.44 21.68 2.74
C PHE A 1 -2.80 22.25 2.36
N ALA A 2 -3.87 21.95 3.13
CA ALA A 2 -5.24 22.42 2.83
C ALA A 2 -5.36 23.95 2.69
N GLU A 3 -4.54 24.72 3.39
CA GLU A 3 -4.52 26.18 3.31
C GLU A 3 -3.97 26.73 1.99
N LYS A 4 -3.18 25.95 1.25
CA LYS A 4 -2.57 26.41 -0.01
C LYS A 4 -3.55 26.54 -1.17
N LYS A 5 -4.69 25.84 -1.11
CA LYS A 5 -5.78 25.89 -2.11
C LYS A 5 -5.30 25.89 -3.55
N ASP A 6 -4.29 25.07 -3.85
CA ASP A 6 -3.69 24.98 -5.18
C ASP A 6 -4.41 24.00 -6.13
N GLY A 7 -5.56 23.48 -5.70
CA GLY A 7 -6.41 22.57 -6.48
C GLY A 7 -6.03 21.10 -6.37
N ARG A 8 -4.96 20.76 -5.63
CA ARG A 8 -4.62 19.35 -5.35
C ARG A 8 -5.49 18.81 -4.24
N LEU A 9 -5.91 17.55 -4.41
CA LEU A 9 -6.62 16.81 -3.35
C LEU A 9 -5.64 16.47 -2.23
N VAL A 10 -6.14 16.53 -1.00
CA VAL A 10 -5.39 16.22 0.22
C VAL A 10 -5.88 14.90 0.77
N HIS A 11 -4.94 14.01 1.08
CA HIS A 11 -5.19 12.74 1.73
C HIS A 11 -4.47 12.70 3.07
N TYR A 12 -5.18 12.33 4.14
CA TYR A 12 -4.60 12.17 5.47
C TYR A 12 -5.27 11.04 6.23
N GLU A 13 -4.59 9.91 6.39
CA GLU A 13 -5.12 8.68 6.95
C GLU A 13 -5.58 8.84 8.40
N SER A 14 -4.85 9.58 9.21
CA SER A 14 -5.20 9.74 10.63
C SER A 14 -6.55 10.43 10.89
N ALA A 15 -7.20 11.00 9.87
CA ALA A 15 -8.58 11.49 9.99
C ALA A 15 -9.56 10.35 10.35
N TYR A 16 -9.26 9.11 9.97
CA TYR A 16 -10.02 7.94 10.38
C TYR A 16 -10.01 7.73 11.90
N TYR A 17 -8.87 7.94 12.54
CA TYR A 17 -8.71 7.75 14.01
C TYR A 17 -9.16 8.94 14.83
N ASN A 18 -9.22 10.13 14.22
CA ASN A 18 -9.69 11.34 14.88
C ASN A 18 -10.70 12.10 14.02
N ARG A 19 -11.96 11.72 14.16
CA ARG A 19 -13.08 12.22 13.36
C ARG A 19 -13.34 13.73 13.52
N ALA A 20 -12.78 14.37 14.55
CA ALA A 20 -12.87 15.83 14.70
C ALA A 20 -12.25 16.60 13.51
N TYR A 21 -11.37 15.97 12.77
CA TYR A 21 -10.68 16.56 11.62
C TYR A 21 -11.15 16.04 10.26
N GLU A 22 -12.11 15.10 10.23
CA GLU A 22 -12.50 14.41 8.97
C GLU A 22 -12.94 15.37 7.87
N ASP A 23 -13.63 16.47 8.20
CA ASP A 23 -14.15 17.42 7.23
C ASP A 23 -13.17 18.56 6.88
N THR A 24 -12.00 18.63 7.53
CA THR A 24 -11.09 19.78 7.40
C THR A 24 -9.74 19.45 6.77
N ILE A 25 -9.25 18.23 6.91
CA ILE A 25 -7.85 17.90 6.56
C ILE A 25 -7.70 16.80 5.52
N SER A 26 -8.77 16.12 5.10
CA SER A 26 -8.72 15.09 4.08
C SER A 26 -9.91 15.18 3.14
N ASP A 27 -9.63 15.10 1.83
CA ASP A 27 -10.66 15.03 0.78
C ASP A 27 -11.18 13.60 0.59
N PHE A 28 -10.51 12.63 1.19
CA PHE A 28 -10.82 11.20 1.10
C PHE A 28 -11.18 10.60 2.44
N GLU A 29 -12.06 9.59 2.43
CA GLU A 29 -12.12 8.58 3.48
C GLU A 29 -11.03 7.55 3.20
N THR A 30 -10.37 7.10 4.26
CA THR A 30 -9.23 6.21 4.12
C THR A 30 -8.99 5.44 5.41
N ARG A 31 -8.52 4.21 5.27
CA ARG A 31 -8.04 3.41 6.39
C ARG A 31 -6.95 2.46 5.88
N MET A 32 -5.86 2.38 6.62
CA MET A 32 -4.78 1.44 6.38
C MET A 32 -5.28 0.00 6.60
N TYR A 33 -5.07 -0.87 5.62
CA TYR A 33 -5.41 -2.30 5.66
C TYR A 33 -6.87 -2.63 6.04
N ALA A 34 -7.82 -1.76 5.71
CA ALA A 34 -9.23 -2.10 5.83
C ALA A 34 -9.57 -3.30 4.96
N LYS A 35 -10.37 -4.23 5.48
CA LYS A 35 -10.84 -5.38 4.71
C LYS A 35 -11.89 -4.95 3.68
N PRO A 36 -12.14 -5.74 2.62
CA PRO A 36 -13.20 -5.43 1.65
C PRO A 36 -14.55 -5.16 2.31
N GLU A 37 -14.90 -5.92 3.35
CA GLU A 37 -16.17 -5.77 4.08
C GLU A 37 -16.24 -4.42 4.82
N ASP A 38 -15.14 -3.96 5.43
CA ASP A 38 -15.07 -2.66 6.11
C ASP A 38 -15.24 -1.50 5.10
N VAL A 39 -14.66 -1.65 3.90
CA VAL A 39 -14.81 -0.69 2.80
C VAL A 39 -16.26 -0.67 2.31
N GLU A 40 -16.88 -1.84 2.10
CA GLU A 40 -18.28 -1.94 1.70
C GLU A 40 -19.24 -1.38 2.76
N GLU A 41 -18.95 -1.57 4.04
CA GLU A 41 -19.75 -1.01 5.12
C GLU A 41 -19.81 0.54 5.01
N TYR A 42 -18.66 1.19 4.80
CA TYR A 42 -18.62 2.62 4.59
C TYR A 42 -19.40 3.05 3.34
N LEU A 43 -19.16 2.36 2.22
CA LEU A 43 -19.76 2.70 0.92
C LEU A 43 -21.28 2.50 0.87
N ASN A 44 -21.82 1.59 1.68
CA ASN A 44 -23.25 1.36 1.80
C ASN A 44 -23.96 2.30 2.77
N ASN A 45 -23.23 3.05 3.59
CA ASN A 45 -23.79 3.91 4.64
C ASN A 45 -23.75 5.41 4.27
N SER A 46 -24.20 5.77 3.06
CA SER A 46 -24.25 7.16 2.58
C SER A 46 -22.88 7.86 2.65
N PRO A 47 -21.89 7.38 1.89
CA PRO A 47 -20.52 7.87 1.96
C PRO A 47 -20.46 9.37 1.60
N LYS A 48 -19.79 10.15 2.42
CA LYS A 48 -19.62 11.60 2.20
C LYS A 48 -18.43 11.90 1.28
N LYS A 49 -17.42 11.03 1.27
CA LYS A 49 -16.15 11.21 0.57
C LYS A 49 -15.79 9.97 -0.22
N PRO A 50 -15.06 10.13 -1.33
CA PRO A 50 -14.50 8.99 -2.04
C PRO A 50 -13.54 8.22 -1.10
N TYR A 51 -13.54 6.90 -1.23
CA TYR A 51 -12.72 6.00 -0.43
C TYR A 51 -11.48 5.58 -1.19
N ILE A 52 -10.32 5.70 -0.54
CA ILE A 52 -9.04 5.19 -1.04
C ILE A 52 -8.27 4.50 0.09
N LEU A 53 -7.72 3.32 -0.17
CA LEU A 53 -6.85 2.65 0.78
C LEU A 53 -5.45 3.24 0.70
N CYS A 54 -5.00 3.93 1.75
CA CYS A 54 -3.64 4.50 1.80
C CYS A 54 -2.56 3.43 1.77
N GLU A 55 -2.86 2.27 2.34
CA GLU A 55 -2.06 1.05 2.22
C GLU A 55 -2.97 -0.17 2.24
N PHE A 56 -2.67 -1.15 1.37
CA PHE A 56 -3.30 -2.46 1.37
C PHE A 56 -2.38 -3.51 0.74
N MET A 57 -2.76 -4.78 0.79
CA MET A 57 -2.04 -5.86 0.13
C MET A 57 -0.56 -5.95 0.54
N HIS A 58 -0.29 -5.92 1.86
CA HIS A 58 1.04 -6.04 2.43
C HIS A 58 1.76 -7.30 1.93
N ASP A 59 2.83 -7.13 1.16
CA ASP A 59 3.52 -8.23 0.47
C ASP A 59 4.84 -8.64 1.13
N MET A 60 4.86 -8.77 2.46
CA MET A 60 6.03 -9.29 3.16
C MET A 60 6.27 -10.76 2.76
N GLY A 61 7.41 -11.01 2.12
CA GLY A 61 7.74 -12.33 1.58
C GLY A 61 6.85 -12.70 0.39
N ASN A 62 5.83 -13.53 0.59
CA ASN A 62 4.84 -13.95 -0.41
C ASN A 62 3.45 -13.98 0.22
N SER A 63 3.10 -12.92 0.93
CA SER A 63 1.85 -12.84 1.71
C SER A 63 0.68 -12.23 0.95
N MET A 64 0.93 -11.52 -0.15
CA MET A 64 -0.11 -10.89 -0.95
C MET A 64 -1.02 -11.93 -1.62
N GLY A 65 -2.33 -11.68 -1.56
CA GLY A 65 -3.33 -12.50 -2.25
C GLY A 65 -4.73 -11.92 -2.07
N GLY A 66 -5.65 -12.27 -2.99
CA GLY A 66 -7.03 -11.82 -2.92
C GLY A 66 -7.26 -10.38 -3.38
N LEU A 67 -6.36 -9.78 -4.16
CA LEU A 67 -6.49 -8.43 -4.73
C LEU A 67 -7.82 -8.26 -5.47
N GLY A 68 -8.31 -9.30 -6.15
CA GLY A 68 -9.58 -9.27 -6.85
C GLY A 68 -10.79 -8.92 -5.99
N SER A 69 -10.75 -9.19 -4.69
CA SER A 69 -11.84 -8.83 -3.77
C SER A 69 -11.97 -7.31 -3.61
N TYR A 70 -10.85 -6.60 -3.62
CA TYR A 70 -10.83 -5.14 -3.60
C TYR A 70 -11.14 -4.54 -4.96
N MET A 71 -10.58 -5.10 -6.03
CA MET A 71 -10.74 -4.55 -7.37
C MET A 71 -12.19 -4.60 -7.87
N LYS A 72 -12.95 -5.64 -7.50
CA LYS A 72 -14.39 -5.72 -7.79
C LYS A 72 -15.22 -4.60 -7.16
N LEU A 73 -14.73 -3.96 -6.11
CA LEU A 73 -15.44 -2.83 -5.50
C LEU A 73 -15.41 -1.59 -6.39
N ILE A 74 -14.42 -1.46 -7.27
CA ILE A 74 -14.33 -0.35 -8.24
C ILE A 74 -15.52 -0.39 -9.21
N ASP A 75 -15.88 -1.57 -9.68
CA ASP A 75 -17.03 -1.73 -10.59
C ASP A 75 -18.38 -1.58 -9.88
N LYS A 76 -18.40 -1.78 -8.56
CA LYS A 76 -19.62 -1.79 -7.76
C LYS A 76 -19.96 -0.44 -7.17
N TYR A 77 -18.97 0.40 -6.87
CA TYR A 77 -19.13 1.64 -6.12
C TYR A 77 -18.36 2.80 -6.75
N ASP A 78 -19.07 3.79 -7.26
CA ASP A 78 -18.48 5.00 -7.86
C ASP A 78 -17.59 5.80 -6.89
N MET A 79 -17.81 5.65 -5.58
CA MET A 79 -17.05 6.33 -4.54
C MET A 79 -15.80 5.55 -4.09
N TYR A 80 -15.51 4.37 -4.67
CA TYR A 80 -14.31 3.61 -4.35
C TYR A 80 -13.24 3.77 -5.43
N HIS A 81 -12.05 4.21 -5.04
CA HIS A 81 -10.94 4.54 -5.96
C HIS A 81 -9.72 3.62 -5.81
N GLY A 82 -9.90 2.44 -5.18
CA GLY A 82 -8.80 1.48 -5.02
C GLY A 82 -7.87 1.82 -3.88
N GLY A 83 -6.58 1.59 -4.07
CA GLY A 83 -5.59 1.79 -3.00
C GLY A 83 -4.15 1.66 -3.47
N PHE A 84 -3.23 1.86 -2.53
CA PHE A 84 -1.79 1.76 -2.74
C PHE A 84 -1.25 0.49 -2.11
N ILE A 85 -0.66 -0.38 -2.92
CA ILE A 85 -0.05 -1.63 -2.45
C ILE A 85 1.18 -1.30 -1.59
N TRP A 86 1.28 -1.91 -0.43
CA TRP A 86 2.49 -1.86 0.38
C TRP A 86 3.33 -3.13 0.16
N ASP A 87 4.49 -3.06 -0.56
CA ASP A 87 4.85 -1.85 -1.31
C ASP A 87 5.35 -2.23 -2.72
N PHE A 88 6.01 -1.32 -3.40
CA PHE A 88 6.46 -1.58 -4.76
C PHE A 88 7.71 -2.45 -4.83
N ILE A 89 8.70 -2.19 -3.96
CA ILE A 89 10.03 -2.80 -4.06
C ILE A 89 10.63 -3.08 -2.69
N ASP A 90 11.23 -4.27 -2.54
CA ASP A 90 11.99 -4.59 -1.34
C ASP A 90 13.07 -3.56 -1.06
N GLN A 91 13.13 -3.09 0.17
CA GLN A 91 14.08 -2.09 0.66
C GLN A 91 15.38 -2.78 1.06
N ALA A 92 16.17 -3.20 0.08
CA ALA A 92 17.43 -3.89 0.30
C ALA A 92 18.56 -3.29 -0.55
N ILE A 93 19.79 -3.45 -0.06
CA ILE A 93 21.01 -2.93 -0.70
C ILE A 93 21.86 -4.11 -1.15
N MET A 94 22.33 -4.06 -2.40
CA MET A 94 23.28 -5.04 -2.92
C MET A 94 24.67 -4.80 -2.34
N VAL A 95 25.24 -5.83 -1.70
CA VAL A 95 26.58 -5.79 -1.13
C VAL A 95 27.39 -7.03 -1.51
N LYS A 96 28.72 -6.91 -1.47
CA LYS A 96 29.61 -8.06 -1.53
C LYS A 96 29.63 -8.77 -0.19
N ASP A 97 29.23 -10.03 -0.17
CA ASP A 97 29.41 -10.86 1.02
C ASP A 97 30.90 -11.12 1.28
N PRO A 98 31.42 -10.78 2.47
CA PRO A 98 32.86 -10.86 2.73
C PRO A 98 33.41 -12.29 2.82
N VAL A 99 32.52 -13.27 3.04
CA VAL A 99 32.91 -14.70 3.16
C VAL A 99 32.90 -15.39 1.82
N THR A 100 31.82 -15.19 1.05
CA THR A 100 31.63 -15.92 -0.22
C THR A 100 32.08 -15.14 -1.46
N GLY A 101 32.28 -13.81 -1.33
CA GLY A 101 32.58 -12.90 -2.43
C GLY A 101 31.44 -12.69 -3.41
N LYS A 102 30.25 -13.22 -3.12
CA LYS A 102 29.06 -13.08 -3.98
C LYS A 102 28.30 -11.78 -3.67
N ASP A 103 27.58 -11.31 -4.66
CA ASP A 103 26.60 -10.22 -4.45
C ASP A 103 25.37 -10.79 -3.74
N VAL A 104 24.99 -10.16 -2.64
CA VAL A 104 23.83 -10.52 -1.82
C VAL A 104 23.03 -9.27 -1.48
N LEU A 105 21.72 -9.43 -1.37
CA LEU A 105 20.83 -8.37 -0.88
C LEU A 105 20.79 -8.39 0.65
N ARG A 106 20.96 -7.23 1.27
CA ARG A 106 20.84 -7.04 2.71
C ARG A 106 19.90 -5.89 3.03
N TYR A 107 19.19 -5.98 4.15
CA TYR A 107 18.28 -4.95 4.64
C TYR A 107 18.62 -4.53 6.08
N GLY A 108 17.88 -3.59 6.62
CA GLY A 108 18.10 -3.08 7.98
C GLY A 108 18.20 -4.19 9.03
N GLY A 109 19.22 -4.11 9.88
CA GLY A 109 19.61 -5.14 10.83
C GLY A 109 20.79 -6.01 10.37
N ASP A 110 21.02 -6.14 9.06
CA ASP A 110 22.15 -6.90 8.49
C ASP A 110 23.48 -6.13 8.56
N PHE A 111 23.45 -4.85 8.91
CA PHE A 111 24.60 -3.94 8.97
C PHE A 111 24.98 -3.57 10.40
N ASP A 112 24.60 -4.38 11.41
CA ASP A 112 24.73 -4.09 12.83
C ASP A 112 24.01 -2.79 13.26
N ASP A 113 23.07 -2.31 12.45
CA ASP A 113 22.24 -1.15 12.69
C ASP A 113 21.03 -1.49 13.57
N LYS A 114 20.78 -0.65 14.57
CA LYS A 114 19.64 -0.79 15.50
C LYS A 114 19.12 0.58 15.92
N PRO A 115 17.78 0.74 16.00
CA PRO A 115 16.73 -0.25 15.73
C PRO A 115 16.56 -0.56 14.23
N ALA A 116 16.03 -1.74 13.90
CA ALA A 116 15.73 -2.15 12.54
C ALA A 116 14.47 -3.00 12.50
N ASP A 117 13.74 -2.94 11.38
CA ASP A 117 12.48 -3.66 11.18
C ASP A 117 12.67 -5.00 10.45
N TYR A 118 13.92 -5.36 10.17
CA TYR A 118 14.34 -6.64 9.58
C TYR A 118 13.50 -6.99 8.31
N GLU A 119 12.82 -8.16 8.31
CA GLU A 119 12.01 -8.67 7.21
C GLU A 119 10.86 -7.73 6.80
N PHE A 120 10.43 -6.81 7.64
CA PHE A 120 9.48 -5.75 7.28
C PHE A 120 10.03 -4.76 6.23
N SER A 121 11.29 -4.87 5.87
CA SER A 121 11.89 -4.18 4.73
C SER A 121 11.71 -4.93 3.39
N ALA A 122 11.15 -6.15 3.41
CA ALA A 122 10.98 -7.03 2.24
C ALA A 122 9.50 -7.14 1.82
N ASN A 123 8.83 -6.01 1.61
CA ASN A 123 7.39 -5.91 1.33
C ASN A 123 7.05 -5.62 -0.14
N GLY A 124 8.05 -5.55 -1.01
CA GLY A 124 7.86 -5.19 -2.41
C GLY A 124 7.14 -6.27 -3.22
N ILE A 125 6.34 -5.87 -4.22
CA ILE A 125 5.85 -6.76 -5.28
C ILE A 125 6.95 -7.14 -6.27
N VAL A 126 8.10 -6.47 -6.17
CA VAL A 126 9.35 -6.86 -6.82
C VAL A 126 10.49 -6.89 -5.80
N PHE A 127 11.49 -7.74 -6.06
CA PHE A 127 12.73 -7.74 -5.30
C PHE A 127 13.53 -6.45 -5.51
N ALA A 128 14.49 -6.18 -4.64
CA ALA A 128 15.34 -4.98 -4.74
C ALA A 128 16.15 -4.91 -6.06
N ASP A 129 16.44 -6.06 -6.70
CA ASP A 129 17.05 -6.15 -8.03
C ASP A 129 16.07 -6.02 -9.19
N ARG A 130 14.80 -5.67 -8.89
CA ARG A 130 13.68 -5.49 -9.83
C ARG A 130 13.10 -6.77 -10.42
N LYS A 131 13.54 -7.93 -9.99
CA LYS A 131 12.85 -9.18 -10.37
C LYS A 131 11.47 -9.22 -9.75
N GLU A 132 10.51 -9.72 -10.52
CA GLU A 132 9.12 -9.82 -10.09
C GLU A 132 8.93 -10.94 -9.08
N LYS A 133 8.16 -10.66 -8.01
CA LYS A 133 7.62 -11.69 -7.14
C LYS A 133 6.34 -12.29 -7.74
N PRO A 134 5.90 -13.47 -7.29
CA PRO A 134 4.68 -14.12 -7.81
C PRO A 134 3.43 -13.22 -7.79
N ALA A 135 3.29 -12.37 -6.76
CA ALA A 135 2.19 -11.41 -6.62
C ALA A 135 2.05 -10.42 -7.80
N MET A 136 3.16 -10.12 -8.51
CA MET A 136 3.13 -9.22 -9.66
C MET A 136 2.19 -9.70 -10.77
N GLN A 137 1.94 -11.01 -10.91
CA GLN A 137 1.01 -11.54 -11.90
C GLN A 137 -0.43 -11.09 -11.61
N GLU A 138 -0.85 -11.15 -10.35
CA GLU A 138 -2.17 -10.70 -9.91
C GLU A 138 -2.31 -9.18 -10.08
N VAL A 139 -1.29 -8.42 -9.67
CA VAL A 139 -1.25 -6.95 -9.85
C VAL A 139 -1.37 -6.58 -11.33
N ARG A 140 -0.57 -7.20 -12.20
CA ARG A 140 -0.60 -6.94 -13.64
C ARG A 140 -1.97 -7.21 -14.25
N TYR A 141 -2.61 -8.31 -13.84
CA TYR A 141 -3.94 -8.67 -14.32
C TYR A 141 -4.97 -7.61 -13.91
N TYR A 142 -5.13 -7.38 -12.62
CA TYR A 142 -6.18 -6.49 -12.13
C TYR A 142 -5.95 -5.03 -12.48
N TYR A 143 -4.73 -4.51 -12.32
CA TYR A 143 -4.44 -3.12 -12.70
C TYR A 143 -4.53 -2.90 -14.21
N GLY A 144 -4.34 -3.96 -15.00
CA GLY A 144 -4.53 -3.91 -16.45
C GLY A 144 -5.98 -3.72 -16.90
N LEU A 145 -6.97 -4.07 -16.06
CA LEU A 145 -8.39 -3.90 -16.36
C LEU A 145 -8.86 -2.43 -16.27
N TYR A 146 -8.16 -1.60 -15.50
CA TYR A 146 -8.55 -0.22 -15.17
C TYR A 146 -7.55 0.80 -15.75
N ARG A 147 -7.27 0.73 -17.05
CA ARG A 147 -6.39 1.65 -17.77
C ARG A 147 -7.16 2.75 -18.44
#